data_7d47d4ba2d431f381baaff9cdc3503b9
#
_entry.id   7d47d4ba2d431f381baaff9cdc3503b9
#
_cell.length_a   1.000
_cell.length_b   1.000
_cell.length_c   1.000
_cell.angle_alpha   90.00
_cell.angle_beta   90.00
_cell.angle_gamma   90.00
#
_symmetry.space_group_name_H-M   'P 1'
#
loop_
_entity.id
_entity.type
_entity.pdbx_description
1 polymer ?
#
loop_
_entity_poly.entity_id
_entity_poly.type
_entity_poly.pdbx_seq_one_letter_code
_entity_poly.pdbx_strand_id
1 'polypeptide(L)'
;MNSRNCPVCNVPLEPEAYEGLLIQHCPQCQGHLLERARLEAIQRIPQKTLAELETEAQAGFTGDTAAPLRCPRCHVTMLKRPLALPGFNLQFDLCLDCKLVWLDGGELAMAQLAYQASPKFRDTQEMKRRAEALDADPERKASFEEAVAKLPEKPPPFREGLNEAFRDALFRLFIRPYPWWIPL
;
A
#
# COMPACT_ATOMS: atom_id res chain seq x y z
N MET A 1 21.23 15.14 -7.05
CA MET A 1 19.98 14.73 -6.36
C MET A 1 19.61 15.87 -5.44
N ASN A 2 18.43 16.52 -5.62
CA ASN A 2 18.04 17.59 -4.70
C ASN A 2 17.77 16.96 -3.32
N SER A 3 18.63 17.28 -2.35
CA SER A 3 18.42 16.94 -0.95
C SER A 3 17.12 17.62 -0.51
N ARG A 4 16.17 16.84 -0.01
CA ARG A 4 14.93 17.35 0.58
C ARG A 4 15.10 17.45 2.09
N ASN A 5 14.52 18.47 2.68
CA ASN A 5 14.53 18.63 4.12
C ASN A 5 13.32 17.93 4.75
N CYS A 6 13.50 17.45 5.96
CA CYS A 6 12.44 16.91 6.80
C CYS A 6 11.33 17.97 7.00
N PRO A 7 10.06 17.65 6.78
CA PRO A 7 8.97 18.61 6.97
C PRO A 7 8.73 18.98 8.44
N VAL A 8 9.27 18.21 9.38
CA VAL A 8 9.15 18.43 10.84
C VAL A 8 10.37 19.15 11.40
N CYS A 9 11.57 18.59 11.15
CA CYS A 9 12.82 19.08 11.78
C CYS A 9 13.60 20.06 10.90
N ASN A 10 13.25 20.16 9.62
CA ASN A 10 13.96 20.97 8.61
C ASN A 10 15.45 20.59 8.37
N VAL A 11 15.87 19.39 8.82
CA VAL A 11 17.22 18.86 8.53
C VAL A 11 17.19 18.06 7.21
N PRO A 12 18.32 17.91 6.52
CA PRO A 12 18.40 17.10 5.30
C PRO A 12 17.95 15.67 5.56
N LEU A 13 17.13 15.12 4.64
CA LEU A 13 16.74 13.73 4.64
C LEU A 13 17.86 12.88 4.04
N GLU A 14 18.06 11.70 4.60
CA GLU A 14 19.04 10.72 4.17
C GLU A 14 18.38 9.54 3.43
N PRO A 15 19.07 8.96 2.43
CA PRO A 15 18.56 7.76 1.78
C PRO A 15 18.69 6.54 2.71
N GLU A 16 17.64 5.75 2.80
CA GLU A 16 17.57 4.50 3.57
C GLU A 16 17.04 3.36 2.71
N ALA A 17 17.64 2.18 2.83
CA ALA A 17 17.11 0.96 2.24
C ALA A 17 16.12 0.31 3.22
N TYR A 18 14.84 0.38 2.88
CA TYR A 18 13.75 -0.21 3.67
C TYR A 18 12.99 -1.23 2.83
N GLU A 19 12.89 -2.47 3.28
CA GLU A 19 12.23 -3.57 2.56
C GLU A 19 12.70 -3.71 1.09
N GLY A 20 14.01 -3.52 0.84
CA GLY A 20 14.59 -3.57 -0.49
C GLY A 20 14.30 -2.36 -1.38
N LEU A 21 13.62 -1.34 -0.86
CA LEU A 21 13.31 -0.10 -1.57
C LEU A 21 14.07 1.07 -0.96
N LEU A 22 14.53 2.00 -1.81
CA LEU A 22 15.16 3.22 -1.35
C LEU A 22 14.11 4.26 -0.99
N ILE A 23 14.08 4.67 0.27
CA ILE A 23 13.21 5.73 0.82
C ILE A 23 14.07 6.85 1.42
N GLN A 24 13.44 7.91 1.92
CA GLN A 24 14.14 8.98 2.63
C GLN A 24 13.75 8.98 4.10
N HIS A 25 14.73 9.08 4.97
CA HIS A 25 14.62 9.02 6.41
C HIS A 25 15.15 10.30 7.05
N CYS A 26 14.55 10.74 8.14
CA CYS A 26 15.03 11.85 8.94
C CYS A 26 15.91 11.32 10.09
N PRO A 27 17.20 11.66 10.15
CA PRO A 27 18.08 11.18 11.23
C PRO A 27 17.70 11.73 12.63
N GLN A 28 16.92 12.82 12.68
CA GLN A 28 16.56 13.49 13.93
C GLN A 28 15.24 12.97 14.52
N CYS A 29 14.15 12.91 13.73
CA CYS A 29 12.83 12.48 14.23
C CYS A 29 12.45 11.08 13.79
N GLN A 30 13.32 10.38 13.08
CA GLN A 30 13.11 9.00 12.60
C GLN A 30 11.89 8.85 11.66
N GLY A 31 11.36 9.97 11.14
CA GLY A 31 10.25 9.95 10.19
C GLY A 31 10.71 9.63 8.77
N HIS A 32 9.79 9.14 7.95
CA HIS A 32 10.07 8.66 6.59
C HIS A 32 9.28 9.43 5.54
N LEU A 33 9.96 9.81 4.46
CA LEU A 33 9.35 10.40 3.27
C LEU A 33 9.48 9.45 2.09
N LEU A 34 8.36 9.06 1.51
CA LEU A 34 8.33 8.15 0.37
C LEU A 34 7.17 8.47 -0.57
N GLU A 35 7.22 7.93 -1.78
CA GLU A 35 6.10 7.99 -2.70
C GLU A 35 5.02 6.97 -2.27
N ARG A 36 3.75 7.34 -2.45
CA ARG A 36 2.62 6.45 -2.12
C ARG A 36 2.76 5.06 -2.76
N ALA A 37 3.20 5.00 -4.01
CA ALA A 37 3.42 3.72 -4.70
C ALA A 37 4.49 2.85 -4.02
N ARG A 38 5.51 3.47 -3.40
CA ARG A 38 6.53 2.73 -2.62
C ARG A 38 5.96 2.20 -1.32
N LEU A 39 5.12 2.97 -0.62
CA LEU A 39 4.41 2.47 0.57
C LEU A 39 3.57 1.24 0.23
N GLU A 40 2.83 1.29 -0.87
CA GLU A 40 2.03 0.15 -1.33
C GLU A 40 2.91 -1.07 -1.72
N ALA A 41 4.09 -0.83 -2.29
CA ALA A 41 5.04 -1.90 -2.63
C ALA A 41 5.64 -2.55 -1.37
N ILE A 42 6.08 -1.75 -0.38
CA ILE A 42 6.56 -2.22 0.93
C ILE A 42 5.52 -3.13 1.59
N GLN A 43 4.26 -2.73 1.59
CA GLN A 43 3.19 -3.51 2.19
C GLN A 43 2.97 -4.87 1.50
N ARG A 44 3.13 -4.94 0.17
CA ARG A 44 2.88 -6.17 -0.61
C ARG A 44 3.98 -7.21 -0.51
N ILE A 45 5.23 -6.80 -0.30
CA ILE A 45 6.41 -7.66 -0.33
C ILE A 45 7.22 -7.48 0.97
N PRO A 46 6.65 -7.88 2.11
CA PRO A 46 7.35 -7.75 3.38
C PRO A 46 8.57 -8.68 3.44
N GLN A 47 9.72 -8.14 3.83
CA GLN A 47 10.95 -8.89 4.09
C GLN A 47 11.20 -9.01 5.59
N LYS A 48 10.81 -8.00 6.37
CA LYS A 48 10.94 -7.98 7.84
C LYS A 48 9.93 -8.93 8.49
N THR A 49 10.36 -9.59 9.54
CA THR A 49 9.49 -10.38 10.41
C THR A 49 8.58 -9.49 11.26
N LEU A 50 7.51 -10.06 11.80
CA LEU A 50 6.61 -9.34 12.71
C LEU A 50 7.36 -8.80 13.93
N ALA A 51 8.28 -9.58 14.52
CA ALA A 51 9.06 -9.19 15.70
C ALA A 51 9.99 -8.00 15.41
N GLU A 52 10.62 -7.97 14.24
CA GLU A 52 11.44 -6.83 13.81
C GLU A 52 10.61 -5.56 13.64
N LEU A 53 9.43 -5.68 13.01
CA LEU A 53 8.51 -4.56 12.84
C LEU A 53 7.95 -4.05 14.18
N GLU A 54 7.60 -4.94 15.11
CA GLU A 54 7.16 -4.57 16.46
C GLU A 54 8.25 -3.81 17.21
N THR A 55 9.49 -4.28 17.14
CA THR A 55 10.65 -3.62 17.76
C THR A 55 10.87 -2.23 17.17
N GLU A 56 10.83 -2.11 15.84
CA GLU A 56 11.02 -0.85 15.13
C GLU A 56 9.87 0.14 15.42
N ALA A 57 8.64 -0.34 15.43
CA ALA A 57 7.47 0.47 15.74
C ALA A 57 7.58 1.06 17.18
N GLN A 58 8.00 0.26 18.14
CA GLN A 58 8.16 0.71 19.53
C GLN A 58 9.33 1.67 19.71
N ALA A 59 10.48 1.38 19.09
CA ALA A 59 11.68 2.20 19.21
C ALA A 59 11.56 3.57 18.54
N GLY A 60 10.84 3.63 17.41
CA GLY A 60 10.72 4.84 16.60
C GLY A 60 9.52 5.71 16.92
N PHE A 61 8.55 5.23 17.72
CA PHE A 61 7.30 5.96 17.93
C PHE A 61 7.49 7.25 18.71
N THR A 62 7.36 8.38 18.03
CA THR A 62 7.49 9.73 18.60
C THR A 62 6.15 10.43 18.78
N GLY A 63 5.05 9.78 18.42
CA GLY A 63 3.71 10.37 18.36
C GLY A 63 3.43 11.08 17.03
N ASP A 64 2.15 11.25 16.72
CA ASP A 64 1.72 11.93 15.49
C ASP A 64 1.98 13.45 15.59
N THR A 65 2.59 14.01 14.56
CA THR A 65 2.80 15.46 14.43
C THR A 65 1.47 16.16 14.18
N ALA A 66 0.92 16.83 15.20
CA ALA A 66 -0.41 17.48 15.13
C ALA A 66 -0.46 18.66 14.14
N ALA A 67 0.67 19.36 13.93
CA ALA A 67 0.73 20.53 13.06
C ALA A 67 0.64 20.16 11.58
N PRO A 68 -0.05 20.99 10.74
CA PRO A 68 -0.05 20.78 9.30
C PRO A 68 1.35 20.87 8.71
N LEU A 69 1.78 19.83 8.01
CA LEU A 69 3.11 19.77 7.36
C LEU A 69 3.07 20.38 5.95
N ARG A 70 4.21 20.87 5.50
CA ARG A 70 4.40 21.31 4.12
C ARG A 70 5.21 20.28 3.34
N CYS A 71 4.75 19.98 2.13
CA CYS A 71 5.45 19.06 1.24
C CYS A 71 6.87 19.56 0.96
N PRO A 72 7.92 18.76 1.21
CA PRO A 72 9.30 19.22 0.98
C PRO A 72 9.68 19.34 -0.50
N ARG A 73 8.76 19.01 -1.42
CA ARG A 73 8.96 19.14 -2.87
C ARG A 73 8.25 20.34 -3.47
N CYS A 74 6.97 20.54 -3.16
CA CYS A 74 6.15 21.61 -3.76
C CYS A 74 5.67 22.66 -2.76
N HIS A 75 5.97 22.50 -1.46
CA HIS A 75 5.63 23.40 -0.36
C HIS A 75 4.12 23.61 -0.12
N VAL A 76 3.27 22.84 -0.80
CA VAL A 76 1.82 22.80 -0.54
C VAL A 76 1.58 22.09 0.79
N THR A 77 0.56 22.53 1.53
CA THR A 77 0.13 21.86 2.78
C THR A 77 -0.30 20.43 2.51
N MET A 78 0.28 19.49 3.23
CA MET A 78 -0.07 18.08 3.15
C MET A 78 -1.38 17.81 3.92
N LEU A 79 -2.13 16.81 3.48
CA LEU A 79 -3.39 16.42 4.09
C LEU A 79 -3.16 15.23 5.01
N LYS A 80 -3.59 15.35 6.26
CA LYS A 80 -3.65 14.19 7.17
C LYS A 80 -4.71 13.21 6.71
N ARG A 81 -4.31 11.96 6.56
CA ARG A 81 -5.16 10.86 6.13
C ARG A 81 -5.07 9.71 7.12
N PRO A 82 -6.20 9.20 7.60
CA PRO A 82 -6.18 8.00 8.41
C PRO A 82 -5.72 6.81 7.57
N LEU A 83 -4.84 6.01 8.13
CA LEU A 83 -4.55 4.69 7.62
C LEU A 83 -5.62 3.76 8.19
N ALA A 84 -6.61 3.44 7.36
CA ALA A 84 -7.76 2.62 7.76
C ALA A 84 -7.33 1.16 7.98
N LEU A 85 -6.86 0.85 9.17
CA LEU A 85 -6.42 -0.49 9.56
C LEU A 85 -7.10 -0.89 10.86
N PRO A 86 -7.70 -2.09 10.94
CA PRO A 86 -8.41 -2.54 12.13
C PRO A 86 -7.49 -2.52 13.37
N GLY A 87 -7.90 -1.80 14.41
CA GLY A 87 -7.18 -1.74 15.68
C GLY A 87 -6.05 -0.70 15.76
N PHE A 88 -5.77 0.04 14.67
CA PHE A 88 -4.74 1.08 14.65
C PHE A 88 -5.32 2.42 14.19
N ASN A 89 -5.07 3.46 14.95
CA ASN A 89 -5.44 4.84 14.60
C ASN A 89 -4.17 5.59 14.18
N LEU A 90 -3.67 5.24 12.99
CA LEU A 90 -2.53 5.89 12.38
C LEU A 90 -2.99 6.96 11.41
N GLN A 91 -2.28 8.08 11.38
CA GLN A 91 -2.46 9.11 10.38
C GLN A 91 -1.14 9.34 9.65
N PHE A 92 -1.20 9.62 8.38
CA PHE A 92 -0.05 10.02 7.58
C PHE A 92 -0.34 11.31 6.83
N ASP A 93 0.68 12.06 6.51
CA ASP A 93 0.55 13.28 5.74
C ASP A 93 0.76 12.98 4.25
N LEU A 94 -0.22 13.37 3.42
CA LEU A 94 -0.22 13.13 1.97
C LEU A 94 -0.18 14.45 1.19
N CYS A 95 0.82 14.60 0.33
CA CYS A 95 0.80 15.62 -0.70
C CYS A 95 -0.01 15.12 -1.91
N LEU A 96 -1.12 15.77 -2.22
CA LEU A 96 -1.97 15.39 -3.36
C LEU A 96 -1.30 15.62 -4.71
N ASP A 97 -0.45 16.66 -4.84
CA ASP A 97 0.21 17.00 -6.09
C ASP A 97 1.38 16.07 -6.38
N CYS A 98 2.27 15.89 -5.40
CA CYS A 98 3.49 15.10 -5.55
C CYS A 98 3.31 13.61 -5.27
N LYS A 99 2.17 13.20 -4.67
CA LYS A 99 1.93 11.84 -4.17
C LYS A 99 2.98 11.36 -3.16
N LEU A 100 3.64 12.32 -2.50
CA LEU A 100 4.56 12.05 -1.40
C LEU A 100 3.78 11.84 -0.11
N VAL A 101 4.24 10.88 0.67
CA VAL A 101 3.70 10.51 1.98
C VAL A 101 4.80 10.77 3.01
N TRP A 102 4.43 11.42 4.11
CA TRP A 102 5.23 11.50 5.31
C TRP A 102 4.62 10.62 6.40
N LEU A 103 5.46 9.85 7.03
CA LEU A 103 5.13 9.01 8.19
C LEU A 103 6.07 9.42 9.33
N ASP A 104 5.51 9.71 10.49
CA ASP A 104 6.30 10.02 11.68
C ASP A 104 7.08 8.79 12.17
N GLY A 105 8.02 8.97 13.12
CA GLY A 105 8.87 7.89 13.59
C GLY A 105 8.07 6.68 14.10
N GLY A 106 8.43 5.48 13.63
CA GLY A 106 7.76 4.22 13.95
C GLY A 106 6.47 3.94 13.16
N GLU A 107 5.86 4.94 12.53
CA GLU A 107 4.58 4.76 11.82
C GLU A 107 4.70 3.88 10.57
N LEU A 108 5.86 3.88 9.91
CA LEU A 108 6.07 3.01 8.75
C LEU A 108 6.00 1.53 9.13
N ALA A 109 6.66 1.15 10.23
CA ALA A 109 6.60 -0.21 10.76
C ALA A 109 5.19 -0.56 11.25
N MET A 110 4.51 0.36 11.95
CA MET A 110 3.11 0.18 12.37
C MET A 110 2.16 0.01 11.18
N ALA A 111 2.33 0.81 10.13
CA ALA A 111 1.53 0.68 8.90
C ALA A 111 1.71 -0.69 8.23
N GLN A 112 2.94 -1.22 8.28
CA GLN A 112 3.25 -2.55 7.75
C GLN A 112 2.65 -3.66 8.60
N LEU A 113 2.79 -3.61 9.94
CA LEU A 113 2.16 -4.54 10.88
C LEU A 113 0.65 -4.61 10.68
N ALA A 114 0.03 -3.45 10.64
CA ALA A 114 -1.41 -3.34 10.48
C ALA A 114 -1.88 -3.86 9.11
N TYR A 115 -1.10 -3.66 8.04
CA TYR A 115 -1.39 -4.24 6.73
C TYR A 115 -1.29 -5.77 6.76
N GLN A 116 -0.25 -6.33 7.40
CA GLN A 116 -0.08 -7.79 7.53
C GLN A 116 -1.19 -8.44 8.35
N ALA A 117 -1.76 -7.74 9.33
CA ALA A 117 -2.94 -8.20 10.07
C ALA A 117 -4.25 -8.12 9.27
N SER A 118 -4.26 -7.41 8.14
CA SER A 118 -5.49 -7.15 7.37
C SER A 118 -5.94 -8.35 6.52
N PRO A 119 -7.26 -8.47 6.24
CA PRO A 119 -7.77 -9.45 5.29
C PRO A 119 -7.13 -9.30 3.90
N LYS A 120 -6.86 -8.07 3.47
CA LYS A 120 -6.23 -7.77 2.18
C LYS A 120 -4.85 -8.42 2.02
N PHE A 121 -4.06 -8.46 3.08
CA PHE A 121 -2.77 -9.14 3.07
C PHE A 121 -2.95 -10.66 2.89
N ARG A 122 -3.89 -11.26 3.63
CA ARG A 122 -4.21 -12.69 3.49
C ARG A 122 -4.65 -13.06 2.08
N ASP A 123 -5.53 -12.25 1.49
CA ASP A 123 -5.98 -12.45 0.12
C ASP A 123 -4.81 -12.35 -0.88
N THR A 124 -3.90 -11.39 -0.68
CA THR A 124 -2.69 -11.23 -1.50
C THR A 124 -1.76 -12.43 -1.38
N GLN A 125 -1.54 -12.95 -0.17
CA GLN A 125 -0.71 -14.13 0.05
C GLN A 125 -1.33 -15.39 -0.57
N GLU A 126 -2.64 -15.53 -0.47
CA GLU A 126 -3.34 -16.65 -1.10
C GLU A 126 -3.24 -16.60 -2.63
N MET A 127 -3.41 -15.41 -3.23
CA MET A 127 -3.21 -15.22 -4.66
C MET A 127 -1.78 -15.55 -5.10
N LYS A 128 -0.78 -15.12 -4.30
CA LYS A 128 0.63 -15.44 -4.57
C LYS A 128 0.88 -16.94 -4.55
N ARG A 129 0.41 -17.64 -3.53
CA ARG A 129 0.52 -19.11 -3.43
C ARG A 129 -0.14 -19.82 -4.62
N ARG A 130 -1.31 -19.35 -5.05
CA ARG A 130 -2.00 -19.90 -6.23
C ARG A 130 -1.21 -19.68 -7.52
N ALA A 131 -0.62 -18.50 -7.68
CA ALA A 131 0.24 -18.20 -8.83
C ALA A 131 1.50 -19.08 -8.84
N GLU A 132 2.17 -19.23 -7.70
CA GLU A 132 3.34 -20.10 -7.55
C GLU A 132 2.99 -21.58 -7.83
N ALA A 133 1.85 -22.05 -7.33
CA ALA A 133 1.37 -23.40 -7.61
C ALA A 133 1.02 -23.64 -9.09
N LEU A 134 0.51 -22.59 -9.77
CA LEU A 134 0.27 -22.65 -11.21
C LEU A 134 1.56 -22.69 -12.01
N ASP A 135 2.56 -21.89 -11.64
CA ASP A 135 3.86 -21.87 -12.29
C ASP A 135 4.64 -23.18 -12.09
N ALA A 136 4.42 -23.88 -10.98
CA ALA A 136 5.03 -25.17 -10.68
C ALA A 136 4.40 -26.35 -11.45
N ASP A 137 3.24 -26.17 -12.08
CA ASP A 137 2.50 -27.20 -12.83
C ASP A 137 2.37 -26.76 -14.32
N PRO A 138 3.28 -27.25 -15.21
CA PRO A 138 3.29 -26.83 -16.62
C PRO A 138 2.01 -27.16 -17.39
N GLU A 139 1.37 -28.30 -17.10
CA GLU A 139 0.13 -28.71 -17.78
C GLU A 139 -1.03 -27.79 -17.40
N ARG A 140 -1.15 -27.49 -16.12
CA ARG A 140 -2.17 -26.60 -15.61
C ARG A 140 -1.94 -25.16 -16.08
N LYS A 141 -0.69 -24.72 -16.17
CA LYS A 141 -0.31 -23.40 -16.71
C LYS A 141 -0.70 -23.27 -18.17
N ALA A 142 -0.38 -24.27 -19.01
CA ALA A 142 -0.77 -24.28 -20.42
C ALA A 142 -2.28 -24.25 -20.62
N SER A 143 -3.04 -25.04 -19.83
CA SER A 143 -4.51 -25.03 -19.84
C SER A 143 -5.07 -23.66 -19.44
N PHE A 144 -4.49 -23.00 -18.45
CA PHE A 144 -4.87 -21.67 -18.02
C PHE A 144 -4.59 -20.62 -19.10
N GLU A 145 -3.40 -20.64 -19.72
CA GLU A 145 -3.02 -19.74 -20.81
C GLU A 145 -3.94 -19.89 -22.02
N GLU A 146 -4.30 -21.12 -22.38
CA GLU A 146 -5.27 -21.41 -23.45
C GLU A 146 -6.65 -20.86 -23.11
N ALA A 147 -7.09 -21.00 -21.88
CA ALA A 147 -8.37 -20.43 -21.43
C ALA A 147 -8.36 -18.90 -21.47
N VAL A 148 -7.26 -18.27 -21.04
CA VAL A 148 -7.09 -16.80 -21.08
C VAL A 148 -7.09 -16.28 -22.54
N ALA A 149 -6.39 -16.99 -23.44
CA ALA A 149 -6.32 -16.62 -24.86
C ALA A 149 -7.71 -16.62 -25.56
N LYS A 150 -8.67 -17.39 -25.04
CA LYS A 150 -10.05 -17.44 -25.52
C LYS A 150 -10.92 -16.29 -24.98
N LEU A 151 -10.43 -15.52 -24.01
CA LEU A 151 -11.15 -14.36 -23.49
C LEU A 151 -11.12 -13.22 -24.53
N PRO A 152 -12.21 -12.47 -24.71
CA PRO A 152 -12.23 -11.33 -25.59
C PRO A 152 -11.27 -10.25 -25.09
N GLU A 153 -10.47 -9.65 -25.98
CA GLU A 153 -9.51 -8.56 -25.65
C GLU A 153 -10.15 -7.37 -24.94
N LYS A 154 -11.43 -7.14 -25.18
CA LYS A 154 -12.23 -6.14 -24.46
C LYS A 154 -13.48 -6.83 -23.90
N PRO A 155 -13.85 -6.53 -22.64
CA PRO A 155 -15.15 -6.96 -22.17
C PRO A 155 -16.21 -6.42 -23.13
N PRO A 156 -17.25 -7.22 -23.46
CA PRO A 156 -18.33 -6.75 -24.32
C PRO A 156 -18.88 -5.43 -23.75
N PRO A 157 -19.22 -4.43 -24.61
CA PRO A 157 -19.79 -3.18 -24.13
C PRO A 157 -21.00 -3.50 -23.27
N PHE A 158 -21.05 -2.89 -22.09
CA PHE A 158 -22.14 -3.08 -21.13
C PHE A 158 -23.45 -2.67 -21.82
N ARG A 159 -24.16 -3.66 -22.40
CA ARG A 159 -25.50 -3.44 -22.96
C ARG A 159 -26.48 -3.44 -21.79
N GLU A 160 -27.19 -2.34 -21.64
CA GLU A 160 -28.40 -2.27 -20.83
C GLU A 160 -29.32 -3.40 -21.30
N GLY A 161 -29.52 -4.44 -20.45
CA GLY A 161 -30.36 -5.57 -20.78
C GLY A 161 -29.77 -6.96 -20.51
N LEU A 162 -28.57 -7.07 -19.94
CA LEU A 162 -28.07 -8.37 -19.48
C LEU A 162 -28.88 -8.85 -18.29
N ASN A 163 -29.48 -10.02 -18.48
CA ASN A 163 -30.30 -10.76 -17.52
C ASN A 163 -29.69 -10.71 -16.11
N GLU A 164 -30.46 -10.39 -15.07
CA GLU A 164 -30.03 -10.29 -13.68
C GLU A 164 -29.23 -11.51 -13.22
N ALA A 165 -29.57 -12.70 -13.73
CA ALA A 165 -28.86 -13.94 -13.45
C ALA A 165 -27.39 -13.94 -13.93
N PHE A 166 -27.07 -13.25 -15.04
CA PHE A 166 -25.69 -13.15 -15.55
C PHE A 166 -24.90 -12.07 -14.78
N ARG A 167 -25.56 -10.99 -14.37
CA ARG A 167 -24.98 -9.99 -13.47
C ARG A 167 -24.62 -10.62 -12.11
N ASP A 168 -25.49 -11.45 -11.57
CA ASP A 168 -25.30 -12.16 -10.31
C ASP A 168 -24.17 -13.18 -10.40
N ALA A 169 -24.03 -13.88 -11.51
CA ALA A 169 -22.96 -14.85 -11.75
C ALA A 169 -21.60 -14.16 -11.89
N LEU A 170 -21.50 -13.06 -12.63
CA LEU A 170 -20.28 -12.23 -12.73
C LEU A 170 -19.94 -11.59 -11.38
N PHE A 171 -20.96 -11.12 -10.64
CA PHE A 171 -20.76 -10.53 -9.32
C PHE A 171 -20.21 -11.56 -8.31
N ARG A 172 -20.68 -12.78 -8.36
CA ARG A 172 -20.19 -13.87 -7.48
C ARG A 172 -18.81 -14.39 -7.86
N LEU A 173 -18.45 -14.34 -9.14
CA LEU A 173 -17.15 -14.84 -9.65
C LEU A 173 -16.02 -13.82 -9.55
N PHE A 174 -16.31 -12.51 -9.68
CA PHE A 174 -15.28 -11.48 -9.83
C PHE A 174 -15.30 -10.35 -8.81
N ILE A 175 -16.41 -10.15 -8.09
CA ILE A 175 -16.54 -9.01 -7.18
C ILE A 175 -17.08 -9.51 -5.84
N ARG A 176 -16.20 -9.85 -4.91
CA ARG A 176 -16.57 -9.71 -3.50
C ARG A 176 -16.79 -8.23 -3.25
N PRO A 177 -17.89 -7.80 -2.63
CA PRO A 177 -18.21 -6.40 -2.48
C PRO A 177 -17.14 -5.71 -1.63
N TYR A 178 -16.39 -4.80 -2.25
CA TYR A 178 -15.73 -3.75 -1.51
C TYR A 178 -16.82 -2.85 -0.90
N PRO A 179 -16.76 -2.54 0.38
CA PRO A 179 -17.73 -1.63 0.96
C PRO A 179 -17.64 -0.24 0.31
N TRP A 180 -18.76 0.32 -0.02
CA TRP A 180 -19.03 1.56 -0.79
C TRP A 180 -18.49 2.86 -0.17
N TRP A 181 -17.77 2.82 0.92
CA TRP A 181 -17.42 3.98 1.72
C TRP A 181 -15.91 4.27 1.81
N ILE A 182 -15.16 3.96 0.74
CA ILE A 182 -13.82 4.53 0.55
C ILE A 182 -13.98 5.69 -0.44
N PRO A 183 -14.03 6.95 0.02
CA PRO A 183 -13.98 8.10 -0.87
C PRO A 183 -12.58 8.17 -1.50
N LEU A 184 -12.58 8.41 -2.82
CA LEU A 184 -11.40 8.67 -3.66
C LEU A 184 -10.58 9.85 -3.12
#